data_fbfdb289bffd14c1510ab2b444a72f3e
#
_entry.id   fbfdb289bffd14c1510ab2b444a72f3e
#
_cell.length_a   1.000
_cell.length_b   1.000
_cell.length_c   1.000
_cell.angle_alpha   90.00
_cell.angle_beta   90.00
_cell.angle_gamma   90.00
#
_symmetry.space_group_name_H-M   'P 1'
#
loop_
_entity.id
_entity.type
_entity.pdbx_description
1 polymer ?
#
loop_
_entity_poly.entity_id
_entity_poly.type
_entity_poly.pdbx_seq_one_letter_code
_entity_poly.pdbx_strand_id
1 'polypeptide(L)'
;VMAHIGLTPQSVNQFGGFRVQGKDRDTAAQLICDAKAIEDAGAFAVVLELIPAPLAKEITGMLKIPTIGIGAGPDCSGQVQVFHDLLGLYPSFGPRHARQYANAGEFIQQALAAYVQDVKGGAFPTAAQSSTMNEDIIAELHQRGDKPCD
;
A
#
# COMPACT_ATOMS: atom_id res chain seq x y z
N VAL A 1 19.65 7.65 -5.50
CA VAL A 1 18.86 7.66 -4.25
C VAL A 1 17.67 8.59 -4.43
N MET A 2 16.47 8.12 -4.07
CA MET A 2 15.30 8.97 -3.81
C MET A 2 15.24 9.20 -2.30
N ALA A 3 15.29 10.45 -1.88
CA ALA A 3 15.24 10.81 -0.46
C ALA A 3 13.81 11.00 0.04
N HIS A 4 13.63 11.16 1.35
CA HIS A 4 12.33 11.33 1.98
C HIS A 4 12.46 12.27 3.18
N ILE A 5 11.67 13.35 3.21
CA ILE A 5 11.62 14.32 4.31
C ILE A 5 10.19 14.66 4.69
N GLY A 6 10.03 15.36 5.80
CA GLY A 6 8.77 15.60 6.47
C GLY A 6 8.49 14.49 7.48
N LEU A 7 7.29 13.91 7.46
CA LEU A 7 7.05 12.69 8.24
C LEU A 7 7.76 11.52 7.58
N THR A 8 8.65 10.88 8.31
CA THR A 8 9.22 9.58 7.93
C THR A 8 8.58 8.50 8.81
N PRO A 9 7.87 7.50 8.24
CA PRO A 9 7.16 6.48 9.03
C PRO A 9 8.06 5.74 10.02
N GLN A 10 9.34 5.58 9.69
CA GLN A 10 10.33 4.94 10.57
C GLN A 10 10.60 5.74 11.83
N SER A 11 10.38 7.06 11.81
CA SER A 11 10.62 7.98 12.94
C SER A 11 9.34 8.40 13.64
N VAL A 12 8.20 7.77 13.33
CA VAL A 12 6.88 8.16 13.85
C VAL A 12 6.81 8.25 15.38
N ASN A 13 7.53 7.38 16.08
CA ASN A 13 7.59 7.41 17.54
C ASN A 13 8.34 8.64 18.08
N GLN A 14 9.37 9.12 17.37
CA GLN A 14 10.10 10.34 17.73
C GLN A 14 9.25 11.59 17.53
N PHE A 15 8.38 11.57 16.51
CA PHE A 15 7.46 12.68 16.20
C PHE A 15 6.17 12.67 17.04
N GLY A 16 5.98 11.68 17.90
CA GLY A 16 4.77 11.53 18.71
C GLY A 16 3.53 11.23 17.88
N GLY A 17 3.66 10.46 16.78
CA GLY A 17 2.58 10.04 15.90
C GLY A 17 2.65 10.63 14.49
N PHE A 18 1.63 10.37 13.70
CA PHE A 18 1.48 10.89 12.34
C PHE A 18 1.08 12.38 12.36
N ARG A 19 2.07 13.26 12.46
CA ARG A 19 1.87 14.72 12.54
C ARG A 19 2.51 15.43 11.36
N VAL A 20 1.85 16.49 10.90
CA VAL A 20 2.40 17.39 9.88
C VAL A 20 3.65 18.06 10.42
N GLN A 21 4.75 17.95 9.68
CA GLN A 21 6.06 18.52 10.00
C GLN A 21 6.22 19.89 9.34
N GLY A 22 7.06 20.77 9.89
CA GLY A 22 7.33 22.10 9.29
C GLY A 22 6.22 23.12 9.47
N LYS A 23 5.48 23.08 10.58
CA LYS A 23 4.39 24.05 10.87
C LYS A 23 4.87 25.37 11.48
N ASP A 24 6.00 25.37 12.13
CA ASP A 24 6.62 26.54 12.72
C ASP A 24 7.86 26.97 11.90
N ARG A 25 8.37 28.17 12.21
CA ARG A 25 9.46 28.78 11.46
C ARG A 25 10.73 27.91 11.46
N ASP A 26 11.09 27.37 12.60
CA ASP A 26 12.37 26.68 12.76
C ASP A 26 12.35 25.32 12.08
N THR A 27 11.28 24.57 12.25
CA THR A 27 11.08 23.27 11.59
C THR A 27 10.87 23.41 10.08
N ALA A 28 10.24 24.47 9.60
CA ALA A 28 10.12 24.77 8.18
C ALA A 28 11.48 25.13 7.58
N ALA A 29 12.28 25.98 8.24
CA ALA A 29 13.62 26.33 7.81
C ALA A 29 14.54 25.10 7.75
N GLN A 30 14.44 24.21 8.73
CA GLN A 30 15.20 22.95 8.72
C GLN A 30 14.84 22.09 7.52
N LEU A 31 13.54 21.92 7.19
CA LEU A 31 13.11 21.13 6.03
C LEU A 31 13.61 21.71 4.70
N ILE A 32 13.68 23.03 4.58
CA ILE A 32 14.28 23.70 3.41
C ILE A 32 15.77 23.40 3.31
N CYS A 33 16.50 23.47 4.43
CA CYS A 33 17.93 23.14 4.47
C CYS A 33 18.17 21.66 4.13
N ASP A 34 17.36 20.77 4.70
CA ASP A 34 17.46 19.32 4.43
C ASP A 34 17.20 19.00 2.95
N ALA A 35 16.16 19.62 2.35
CA ALA A 35 15.85 19.44 0.93
C ALA A 35 17.03 19.86 0.04
N LYS A 36 17.68 20.98 0.34
CA LYS A 36 18.85 21.47 -0.40
C LYS A 36 20.05 20.54 -0.22
N ALA A 37 20.33 20.12 1.01
CA ALA A 37 21.42 19.19 1.29
C ALA A 37 21.25 17.85 0.56
N ILE A 38 20.02 17.36 0.44
CA ILE A 38 19.66 16.15 -0.30
C ILE A 38 19.97 16.30 -1.80
N GLU A 39 19.58 17.42 -2.40
CA GLU A 39 19.92 17.72 -3.81
C GLU A 39 21.43 17.79 -4.01
N ASP A 40 22.12 18.53 -3.13
CA ASP A 40 23.58 18.70 -3.20
C ASP A 40 24.34 17.37 -2.99
N ALA A 41 23.76 16.44 -2.24
CA ALA A 41 24.26 15.07 -2.07
C ALA A 41 24.00 14.15 -3.29
N GLY A 42 23.31 14.63 -4.32
CA GLY A 42 23.10 13.90 -5.58
C GLY A 42 21.87 12.97 -5.59
N ALA A 43 20.88 13.21 -4.74
CA ALA A 43 19.60 12.52 -4.86
C ALA A 43 18.92 12.89 -6.20
N PHE A 44 18.24 11.92 -6.84
CA PHE A 44 17.54 12.18 -8.11
C PHE A 44 16.08 12.64 -7.91
N ALA A 45 15.52 12.49 -6.72
CA ALA A 45 14.18 12.93 -6.34
C ALA A 45 14.06 12.99 -4.82
N VAL A 46 13.03 13.67 -4.31
CA VAL A 46 12.68 13.71 -2.88
C VAL A 46 11.19 13.55 -2.67
N VAL A 47 10.81 12.68 -1.73
CA VAL A 47 9.44 12.55 -1.23
C VAL A 47 9.21 13.60 -0.14
N LEU A 48 8.11 14.34 -0.25
CA LEU A 48 7.63 15.31 0.74
C LEU A 48 6.37 14.74 1.39
N GLU A 49 6.49 14.24 2.63
CA GLU A 49 5.36 13.62 3.32
C GLU A 49 4.85 14.47 4.48
N LEU A 50 3.54 14.75 4.50
CA LEU A 50 2.83 15.46 5.57
C LEU A 50 3.55 16.76 5.99
N ILE A 51 3.81 17.63 5.02
CA ILE A 51 4.28 19.00 5.22
C ILE A 51 3.22 20.00 4.74
N PRO A 52 3.19 21.24 5.24
CA PRO A 52 2.24 22.25 4.75
C PRO A 52 2.39 22.52 3.25
N ALA A 53 1.27 22.65 2.53
CA ALA A 53 1.28 22.88 1.08
C ALA A 53 2.11 24.11 0.66
N PRO A 54 2.06 25.27 1.36
CA PRO A 54 2.93 26.40 1.02
C PRO A 54 4.43 26.08 1.13
N LEU A 55 4.83 25.27 2.14
CA LEU A 55 6.23 24.86 2.32
C LEU A 55 6.66 23.89 1.22
N ALA A 56 5.77 22.93 0.85
CA ALA A 56 6.02 22.01 -0.26
C ALA A 56 6.20 22.75 -1.60
N LYS A 57 5.38 23.79 -1.84
CA LYS A 57 5.50 24.66 -3.01
C LYS A 57 6.84 25.37 -3.06
N GLU A 58 7.27 25.95 -1.94
CA GLU A 58 8.57 26.62 -1.83
C GLU A 58 9.73 25.66 -2.12
N ILE A 59 9.75 24.49 -1.46
CA ILE A 59 10.76 23.47 -1.67
C ILE A 59 10.78 23.01 -3.13
N THR A 60 9.60 22.76 -3.73
CA THR A 60 9.49 22.34 -5.13
C THR A 60 10.04 23.39 -6.09
N GLY A 61 9.76 24.66 -5.84
CA GLY A 61 10.27 25.76 -6.67
C GLY A 61 11.79 26.00 -6.56
N MET A 62 12.36 25.63 -5.43
CA MET A 62 13.80 25.80 -5.13
C MET A 62 14.67 24.68 -5.69
N LEU A 63 14.17 23.44 -5.72
CA LEU A 63 14.92 22.26 -6.14
C LEU A 63 14.90 22.10 -7.67
N LYS A 64 15.97 21.53 -8.22
CA LYS A 64 16.08 21.09 -9.62
C LYS A 64 15.62 19.64 -9.80
N ILE A 65 15.67 18.84 -8.72
CA ILE A 65 15.20 17.45 -8.70
C ILE A 65 13.69 17.42 -8.46
N PRO A 66 12.95 16.43 -9.01
CA PRO A 66 11.52 16.32 -8.82
C PRO A 66 11.16 16.04 -7.36
N THR A 67 10.06 16.65 -6.90
CA THR A 67 9.42 16.40 -5.61
C THR A 67 8.20 15.51 -5.79
N ILE A 68 8.01 14.53 -4.91
CA ILE A 68 6.85 13.62 -4.89
C ILE A 68 6.08 13.84 -3.60
N GLY A 69 4.89 14.41 -3.71
CA GLY A 69 4.07 14.75 -2.55
C GLY A 69 3.18 13.59 -2.06
N ILE A 70 3.08 13.46 -0.75
CA ILE A 70 2.04 12.68 -0.08
C ILE A 70 1.56 13.47 1.15
N GLY A 71 0.34 14.02 1.08
CA GLY A 71 -0.15 14.94 2.10
C GLY A 71 0.63 16.26 2.16
N ALA A 72 1.21 16.70 1.04
CA ALA A 72 2.03 17.90 0.90
C ALA A 72 1.40 18.98 -0.01
N GLY A 73 0.14 18.79 -0.42
CA GLY A 73 -0.55 19.70 -1.32
C GLY A 73 -0.26 19.44 -2.81
N PRO A 74 -0.84 20.28 -3.72
CA PRO A 74 -0.85 20.00 -5.16
C PRO A 74 0.41 20.44 -5.91
N ASP A 75 1.28 21.25 -5.30
CA ASP A 75 2.35 21.96 -5.99
C ASP A 75 3.65 21.14 -6.15
N CYS A 76 3.67 19.86 -5.75
CA CYS A 76 4.79 18.95 -6.02
C CYS A 76 4.81 18.51 -7.48
N SER A 77 5.99 18.10 -7.98
CA SER A 77 6.18 17.62 -9.37
C SER A 77 5.36 16.35 -9.67
N GLY A 78 5.13 15.53 -8.66
CA GLY A 78 4.29 14.32 -8.71
C GLY A 78 3.62 14.04 -7.38
N GLN A 79 2.72 13.05 -7.37
CA GLN A 79 1.97 12.64 -6.19
C GLN A 79 2.05 11.12 -6.02
N VAL A 80 2.08 10.67 -4.77
CA VAL A 80 1.96 9.25 -4.43
C VAL A 80 0.88 9.07 -3.38
N GLN A 81 0.18 7.94 -3.44
CA GLN A 81 -0.75 7.49 -2.39
C GLN A 81 -0.51 6.02 -2.08
N VAL A 82 -0.81 5.64 -0.84
CA VAL A 82 -0.80 4.23 -0.45
C VAL A 82 -1.89 3.48 -1.22
N PHE A 83 -1.51 2.39 -1.86
CA PHE A 83 -2.40 1.56 -2.68
C PHE A 83 -3.67 1.13 -1.93
N HIS A 84 -3.54 0.74 -0.67
CA HIS A 84 -4.66 0.32 0.17
C HIS A 84 -5.65 1.45 0.43
N ASP A 85 -5.16 2.67 0.64
CA ASP A 85 -6.00 3.84 0.85
C ASP A 85 -6.70 4.25 -0.46
N LEU A 86 -5.96 4.22 -1.57
CA LEU A 86 -6.47 4.56 -2.89
C LEU A 86 -7.61 3.65 -3.33
N LEU A 87 -7.52 2.36 -3.04
CA LEU A 87 -8.53 1.36 -3.42
C LEU A 87 -9.55 1.05 -2.32
N GLY A 88 -9.41 1.62 -1.13
CA GLY A 88 -10.33 1.36 -0.02
C GLY A 88 -10.30 -0.10 0.45
N LEU A 89 -9.10 -0.66 0.62
CA LEU A 89 -8.94 -2.03 1.12
C LEU A 89 -9.15 -2.13 2.62
N TYR A 90 -9.06 -1.01 3.35
CA TYR A 90 -9.39 -0.91 4.77
C TYR A 90 -10.72 -0.16 4.95
N PRO A 91 -11.82 -0.83 5.30
CA PRO A 91 -13.15 -0.22 5.32
C PRO A 91 -13.34 0.86 6.39
N SER A 92 -12.48 0.93 7.39
CA SER A 92 -12.65 1.80 8.57
C SER A 92 -11.56 2.86 8.75
N PHE A 93 -10.57 2.95 7.87
CA PHE A 93 -9.44 3.88 8.02
C PHE A 93 -9.04 4.50 6.69
N GLY A 94 -9.22 5.82 6.61
CA GLY A 94 -8.69 6.63 5.50
C GLY A 94 -7.94 7.82 6.07
N PRO A 95 -6.62 7.97 5.83
CA PRO A 95 -5.91 9.17 6.25
C PRO A 95 -6.48 10.40 5.54
N ARG A 96 -6.58 11.53 6.27
CA ARG A 96 -7.20 12.77 5.76
C ARG A 96 -6.62 13.26 4.43
N HIS A 97 -5.37 12.95 4.15
CA HIS A 97 -4.66 13.36 2.94
C HIS A 97 -4.84 12.39 1.76
N ALA A 98 -5.43 11.21 2.00
CA ALA A 98 -5.71 10.25 0.94
C ALA A 98 -7.12 10.45 0.38
N ARG A 99 -7.27 10.16 -0.92
CA ARG A 99 -8.57 10.07 -1.58
C ARG A 99 -8.80 8.64 -2.02
N GLN A 100 -9.94 8.10 -1.60
CA GLN A 100 -10.38 6.78 -2.05
C GLN A 100 -11.04 6.89 -3.42
N TYR A 101 -10.63 6.04 -4.36
CA TYR A 101 -11.15 5.98 -5.73
C TYR A 101 -12.00 4.74 -6.01
N ALA A 102 -11.91 3.72 -5.14
CA ALA A 102 -12.70 2.50 -5.23
C ALA A 102 -13.01 1.95 -3.84
N ASN A 103 -14.00 1.04 -3.74
CA ASN A 103 -14.31 0.28 -2.53
C ASN A 103 -13.99 -1.21 -2.75
N ALA A 104 -12.74 -1.50 -3.07
CA ALA A 104 -12.31 -2.85 -3.41
C ALA A 104 -12.35 -3.81 -2.21
N GLY A 105 -12.18 -3.31 -0.99
CA GLY A 105 -12.26 -4.12 0.23
C GLY A 105 -13.62 -4.79 0.40
N GLU A 106 -14.71 -4.05 0.19
CA GLU A 106 -16.05 -4.59 0.26
C GLU A 106 -16.32 -5.64 -0.84
N PHE A 107 -15.90 -5.34 -2.07
CA PHE A 107 -16.03 -6.27 -3.19
C PHE A 107 -15.28 -7.59 -2.94
N ILE A 108 -14.04 -7.51 -2.46
CA ILE A 108 -13.23 -8.69 -2.11
C ILE A 108 -13.88 -9.49 -1.00
N GLN A 109 -14.39 -8.83 0.04
CA GLN A 109 -15.06 -9.48 1.15
C GLN A 109 -16.32 -10.23 0.69
N GLN A 110 -17.13 -9.63 -0.18
CA GLN A 110 -18.32 -10.27 -0.76
C GLN A 110 -17.95 -11.51 -1.59
N ALA A 111 -16.92 -11.40 -2.43
CA ALA A 111 -16.44 -12.51 -3.25
C ALA A 111 -15.93 -13.68 -2.40
N LEU A 112 -15.16 -13.40 -1.34
CA LEU A 112 -14.69 -14.42 -0.41
C LEU A 112 -15.83 -15.07 0.39
N ALA A 113 -16.82 -14.29 0.78
CA ALA A 113 -17.99 -14.80 1.48
C ALA A 113 -18.82 -15.74 0.57
N ALA A 114 -19.00 -15.38 -0.71
CA ALA A 114 -19.65 -16.23 -1.70
C ALA A 114 -18.90 -17.56 -1.90
N TYR A 115 -17.57 -17.49 -2.08
CA TYR A 115 -16.72 -18.68 -2.18
C TYR A 115 -16.90 -19.62 -0.97
N VAL A 116 -16.86 -19.07 0.25
CA VAL A 116 -17.04 -19.86 1.46
C VAL A 116 -18.41 -20.52 1.51
N GLN A 117 -19.46 -19.83 1.03
CA GLN A 117 -20.81 -20.38 0.95
C GLN A 117 -20.90 -21.52 -0.06
N ASP A 118 -20.32 -21.35 -1.24
CA ASP A 118 -20.30 -22.38 -2.29
C ASP A 118 -19.57 -23.65 -1.82
N VAL A 119 -18.43 -23.48 -1.15
CA VAL A 119 -17.70 -24.64 -0.57
C VAL A 119 -18.52 -25.35 0.50
N LYS A 120 -19.13 -24.61 1.43
CA LYS A 120 -19.95 -25.21 2.49
C LYS A 120 -21.25 -25.83 1.97
N GLY A 121 -21.80 -25.26 0.91
CA GLY A 121 -23.00 -25.76 0.24
C GLY A 121 -22.76 -26.88 -0.76
N GLY A 122 -21.49 -27.24 -1.04
CA GLY A 122 -21.13 -28.25 -2.03
C GLY A 122 -21.31 -27.78 -3.49
N ALA A 123 -21.47 -26.48 -3.73
CA ALA A 123 -21.57 -25.92 -5.07
C ALA A 123 -20.21 -25.74 -5.73
N PHE A 124 -19.13 -25.72 -4.95
CA PHE A 124 -17.74 -25.68 -5.42
C PHE A 124 -16.87 -26.65 -4.58
N PRO A 125 -15.93 -27.44 -5.21
CA PRO A 125 -15.70 -27.54 -6.65
C PRO A 125 -16.74 -28.40 -7.37
N THR A 126 -16.90 -28.16 -8.68
CA THR A 126 -17.68 -29.03 -9.57
C THR A 126 -16.77 -29.96 -10.39
N ALA A 127 -17.35 -30.78 -11.26
CA ALA A 127 -16.60 -31.59 -12.19
C ALA A 127 -15.66 -30.76 -13.10
N ALA A 128 -16.03 -29.52 -13.38
CA ALA A 128 -15.19 -28.60 -14.20
C ALA A 128 -13.87 -28.20 -13.52
N GLN A 129 -13.82 -28.22 -12.20
CA GLN A 129 -12.63 -27.92 -11.40
C GLN A 129 -11.94 -29.19 -10.86
N SER A 130 -12.40 -30.38 -11.29
CA SER A 130 -11.90 -31.68 -10.82
C SER A 130 -11.20 -32.43 -11.93
N SER A 131 -10.19 -33.20 -11.59
CA SER A 131 -9.56 -34.16 -12.50
C SER A 131 -10.20 -35.52 -12.34
N THR A 132 -10.37 -36.24 -13.44
CA THR A 132 -10.84 -37.62 -13.48
C THR A 132 -9.68 -38.58 -13.56
N MET A 133 -9.89 -39.80 -13.12
CA MET A 133 -8.97 -40.94 -13.36
C MET A 133 -9.80 -42.17 -13.72
N ASN A 134 -9.12 -43.23 -14.20
CA ASN A 134 -9.76 -44.51 -14.41
C ASN A 134 -10.10 -45.15 -13.06
N GLU A 135 -11.39 -45.37 -12.79
CA GLU A 135 -11.90 -45.92 -11.52
C GLU A 135 -11.40 -47.37 -11.29
N ASP A 136 -11.07 -48.14 -12.35
CA ASP A 136 -10.52 -49.48 -12.21
C ASP A 136 -9.22 -49.50 -11.40
N ILE A 137 -8.43 -48.42 -11.49
CA ILE A 137 -7.19 -48.28 -10.70
C ILE A 137 -7.48 -48.28 -9.21
N ILE A 138 -8.53 -47.59 -8.79
CA ILE A 138 -8.96 -47.58 -7.38
C ILE A 138 -9.48 -48.94 -6.96
N ALA A 139 -10.28 -49.60 -7.81
CA ALA A 139 -10.79 -50.95 -7.55
C ALA A 139 -9.65 -51.98 -7.41
N GLU A 140 -8.61 -51.92 -8.26
CA GLU A 140 -7.42 -52.78 -8.18
C GLU A 140 -6.64 -52.58 -6.86
N LEU A 141 -6.49 -51.34 -6.39
CA LEU A 141 -5.83 -51.06 -5.11
C LEU A 141 -6.57 -51.70 -3.92
N HIS A 142 -7.90 -51.66 -3.94
CA HIS A 142 -8.71 -52.31 -2.90
C HIS A 142 -8.64 -53.83 -2.93
N GLN A 143 -8.53 -54.46 -4.13
CA GLN A 143 -8.45 -55.92 -4.27
C GLN A 143 -7.09 -56.49 -3.84
N ARG A 144 -6.00 -55.76 -4.04
CA ARG A 144 -4.65 -56.21 -3.67
C ARG A 144 -4.37 -56.19 -2.17
N GLY A 145 -5.24 -55.60 -1.38
CA GLY A 145 -5.03 -55.45 0.07
C GLY A 145 -3.77 -54.66 0.43
N ASP A 146 -3.17 -53.98 -0.57
CA ASP A 146 -2.04 -53.08 -0.37
C ASP A 146 -2.56 -51.88 0.41
N LYS A 147 -2.22 -51.81 1.69
CA LYS A 147 -2.32 -50.56 2.42
C LYS A 147 -1.21 -49.67 1.87
N PRO A 148 -1.53 -48.56 1.20
CA PRO A 148 -0.51 -47.72 0.55
C PRO A 148 0.40 -46.95 1.54
N CYS A 149 0.29 -47.24 2.83
CA CYS A 149 0.99 -46.54 3.90
C CYS A 149 1.35 -47.50 5.07
N ASP A 150 2.13 -48.54 4.83
CA ASP A 150 2.89 -49.25 5.87
C ASP A 150 4.37 -48.90 5.76
#